data_5824c8a776fe926dafb05a7d4f380b41
#
_entry.id   5824c8a776fe926dafb05a7d4f380b41
#
_cell.length_a   1.000
_cell.length_b   1.000
_cell.length_c   1.000
_cell.angle_alpha   90.00
_cell.angle_beta   90.00
_cell.angle_gamma   90.00
#
_symmetry.space_group_name_H-M   'P 1'
#
loop_
_entity.id
_entity.type
_entity.pdbx_description
1 polymer ?
#
loop_
_entity_poly.entity_id
_entity_poly.type
_entity_poly.pdbx_seq_one_letter_code
_entity_poly.pdbx_strand_id
1 'polypeptide(L)'
;MEIATILSGAGAVVAVTVTSVASFPSGKACAESPGARRTAMSEEQVVRNCAPTLAGLKTGNLFACPYENREDLLDFLRSLNRRLGKKGVRAVPLRIRQDRALIYLYRPARLEKDLSCASCEALLSEFGYNCRGGSRCLTRLARRLKQQEDFPHEIGLFLSYPPEDVKGFLEHKPCKCVGCWKVYENEE
;
A
#
# COMPACT_ATOMS: atom_id res chain seq x y z
N MET A 1 18.94 -4.15 1.28
CA MET A 1 18.79 -3.30 2.49
C MET A 1 19.47 -1.98 2.15
N GLU A 2 18.70 -1.02 1.69
CA GLU A 2 19.22 0.35 1.52
C GLU A 2 18.19 1.31 2.07
N ILE A 3 18.61 1.98 3.14
CA ILE A 3 17.87 3.04 3.81
C ILE A 3 18.36 4.33 3.16
N ALA A 4 17.54 4.95 2.32
CA ALA A 4 17.80 6.31 1.86
C ALA A 4 17.23 7.28 2.89
N THR A 5 18.11 7.88 3.69
CA THR A 5 17.78 8.98 4.59
C THR A 5 17.96 10.28 3.83
N ILE A 6 16.87 11.00 3.59
CA ILE A 6 16.92 12.36 3.02
C ILE A 6 16.61 13.33 4.16
N LEU A 7 17.59 14.14 4.52
CA LEU A 7 17.47 15.30 5.40
C LEU A 7 16.95 16.48 4.56
N SER A 8 15.72 16.89 4.77
CA SER A 8 15.23 18.18 4.33
C SER A 8 15.01 19.08 5.54
N GLY A 9 15.55 20.27 5.49
CA GLY A 9 15.55 21.24 6.56
C GLY A 9 14.14 21.69 6.99
N ALA A 10 14.03 21.93 8.30
CA ALA A 10 12.85 22.37 9.06
C ALA A 10 11.79 21.27 9.34
N GLY A 11 12.02 20.46 10.37
CA GLY A 11 11.02 20.01 11.31
C GLY A 11 9.96 19.06 10.81
N ALA A 12 10.31 17.83 10.51
CA ALA A 12 9.62 16.56 10.78
C ALA A 12 10.16 15.50 9.82
N VAL A 13 10.99 14.61 10.35
CA VAL A 13 11.47 13.44 9.60
C VAL A 13 10.28 12.48 9.46
N VAL A 14 9.59 12.49 8.34
CA VAL A 14 8.66 11.44 7.98
C VAL A 14 9.47 10.38 7.22
N ALA A 15 10.01 9.43 7.95
CA ALA A 15 10.60 8.24 7.34
C ALA A 15 9.47 7.44 6.68
N VAL A 16 9.31 7.60 5.38
CA VAL A 16 8.45 6.71 4.59
C VAL A 16 9.24 5.44 4.35
N THR A 17 9.16 4.51 5.27
CA THR A 17 9.62 3.15 5.01
C THR A 17 8.69 2.54 3.95
N VAL A 18 9.10 2.62 2.69
CA VAL A 18 8.66 1.66 1.70
C VAL A 18 9.34 0.35 2.08
N THR A 19 8.71 -0.39 3.00
CA THR A 19 9.09 -1.77 3.21
C THR A 19 8.98 -2.44 1.84
N SER A 20 10.11 -2.85 1.29
CA SER A 20 10.23 -3.44 -0.04
C SER A 20 9.09 -4.44 -0.28
N VAL A 21 8.12 -4.06 -1.08
CA VAL A 21 6.99 -4.93 -1.48
C VAL A 21 7.44 -5.88 -2.58
N ALA A 22 8.72 -5.77 -2.99
CA ALA A 22 9.29 -6.47 -4.13
C ALA A 22 9.60 -7.94 -3.89
N SER A 23 9.31 -8.49 -2.70
CA SER A 23 9.53 -9.91 -2.47
C SER A 23 8.53 -10.42 -1.43
N PHE A 24 7.36 -10.86 -1.90
CA PHE A 24 6.69 -11.95 -1.23
C PHE A 24 7.44 -13.22 -1.64
N PRO A 25 8.30 -13.79 -0.78
CA PRO A 25 9.01 -15.00 -1.15
C PRO A 25 8.00 -16.12 -1.36
N SER A 26 7.97 -16.67 -2.56
CA SER A 26 7.44 -18.00 -2.80
C SER A 26 8.25 -18.96 -1.92
N GLY A 27 7.65 -19.44 -0.84
CA GLY A 27 8.02 -20.67 -0.18
C GLY A 27 9.49 -20.91 0.18
N LYS A 28 10.17 -19.97 0.88
CA LYS A 28 11.32 -20.30 1.75
C LYS A 28 11.28 -19.40 2.98
N ALA A 29 11.08 -20.04 4.14
CA ALA A 29 11.20 -19.39 5.43
C ALA A 29 12.58 -18.73 5.54
N CYS A 30 12.62 -17.40 5.60
CA CYS A 30 13.78 -16.75 6.21
C CYS A 30 13.83 -17.22 7.66
N ALA A 31 14.96 -17.78 8.06
CA ALA A 31 15.23 -18.17 9.42
C ALA A 31 15.12 -16.91 10.30
N GLU A 32 13.96 -16.75 10.93
CA GLU A 32 13.75 -15.76 11.99
C GLU A 32 14.47 -16.27 13.23
N SER A 33 15.20 -15.37 13.89
CA SER A 33 15.83 -15.66 15.18
C SER A 33 14.80 -16.26 16.14
N PRO A 34 15.10 -17.36 16.83
CA PRO A 34 14.17 -17.97 17.77
C PRO A 34 13.98 -17.04 18.97
N GLY A 35 12.79 -16.40 19.07
CA GLY A 35 12.44 -15.53 20.20
C GLY A 35 11.58 -14.31 19.89
N ALA A 36 11.41 -13.89 18.64
CA ALA A 36 10.49 -12.82 18.31
C ALA A 36 9.04 -13.32 18.42
N ARG A 37 8.33 -12.95 19.50
CA ARG A 37 6.89 -13.14 19.59
C ARG A 37 6.25 -12.52 18.35
N ARG A 38 5.50 -13.30 17.61
CA ARG A 38 4.64 -12.77 16.53
C ARG A 38 3.66 -11.83 17.20
N THR A 39 3.94 -10.54 17.11
CA THR A 39 3.07 -9.52 17.70
C THR A 39 1.81 -9.42 16.86
N ALA A 40 0.67 -9.65 17.49
CA ALA A 40 -0.63 -9.39 16.89
C ALA A 40 -0.67 -7.94 16.35
N MET A 41 -1.48 -7.71 15.32
CA MET A 41 -1.64 -6.37 14.73
C MET A 41 -1.99 -5.35 15.81
N SER A 42 -1.21 -4.27 15.92
CA SER A 42 -1.39 -3.22 16.92
C SER A 42 -1.62 -1.85 16.27
N GLU A 43 -2.19 -0.91 17.04
CA GLU A 43 -2.35 0.47 16.60
C GLU A 43 -1.02 1.14 16.31
N GLU A 44 0.02 0.81 17.08
CA GLU A 44 1.37 1.32 16.86
C GLU A 44 1.90 0.92 15.48
N GLN A 45 1.68 -0.34 15.07
CA GLN A 45 2.04 -0.79 13.72
C GLN A 45 1.26 -0.03 12.65
N VAL A 46 -0.02 0.25 12.87
CA VAL A 46 -0.82 1.07 11.95
C VAL A 46 -0.26 2.48 11.84
N VAL A 47 0.06 3.13 12.96
CA VAL A 47 0.64 4.48 12.96
C VAL A 47 2.00 4.48 12.27
N ARG A 48 2.88 3.55 12.61
CA ARG A 48 4.22 3.44 12.02
C ARG A 48 4.18 3.29 10.50
N ASN A 49 3.29 2.46 9.97
CA ASN A 49 3.23 2.17 8.54
C ASN A 49 2.33 3.14 7.76
N CYS A 50 1.39 3.81 8.41
CA CYS A 50 0.35 4.57 7.72
C CYS A 50 0.27 6.04 8.15
N ALA A 51 1.30 6.57 8.84
CA ALA A 51 1.34 7.96 9.29
C ALA A 51 0.99 8.98 8.19
N PRO A 52 1.51 8.89 6.95
CA PRO A 52 1.17 9.85 5.89
C PRO A 52 -0.31 9.82 5.50
N THR A 53 -0.93 8.64 5.43
CA THR A 53 -2.37 8.51 5.14
C THR A 53 -3.22 8.99 6.32
N LEU A 54 -2.82 8.70 7.55
CA LEU A 54 -3.50 9.18 8.76
C LEU A 54 -3.46 10.71 8.85
N ALA A 55 -2.31 11.31 8.54
CA ALA A 55 -2.14 12.77 8.48
C ALA A 55 -2.83 13.43 7.28
N GLY A 56 -3.36 12.65 6.32
CA GLY A 56 -4.01 13.19 5.13
C GLY A 56 -3.05 13.65 4.04
N LEU A 57 -1.78 13.30 4.10
CA LEU A 57 -0.78 13.64 3.09
C LEU A 57 -0.84 12.70 1.89
N LYS A 58 -1.28 11.45 2.09
CA LYS A 58 -1.31 10.38 1.09
C LYS A 58 -2.69 9.72 1.05
N THR A 59 -3.08 9.21 -0.11
CA THR A 59 -4.37 8.53 -0.29
C THR A 59 -4.42 7.19 0.41
N GLY A 60 -3.35 6.41 0.33
CA GLY A 60 -3.30 5.10 0.95
C GLY A 60 -1.88 4.61 1.24
N ASN A 61 -1.79 3.74 2.23
CA ASN A 61 -0.60 2.99 2.58
C ASN A 61 -0.90 1.49 2.59
N LEU A 62 0.08 0.72 2.18
CA LEU A 62 0.04 -0.73 2.16
C LEU A 62 1.12 -1.28 3.06
N PHE A 63 0.79 -2.24 3.90
CA PHE A 63 1.77 -2.92 4.74
C PHE A 63 1.37 -4.37 5.01
N ALA A 64 2.36 -5.20 5.23
CA ALA A 64 2.17 -6.59 5.65
C ALA A 64 2.30 -6.69 7.16
N CYS A 65 1.34 -7.33 7.82
CA CYS A 65 1.43 -7.62 9.24
C CYS A 65 1.30 -9.13 9.49
N PRO A 66 2.07 -9.68 10.43
CA PRO A 66 1.85 -11.03 10.92
C PRO A 66 0.54 -11.07 11.71
N TYR A 67 -0.11 -12.21 11.76
CA TYR A 67 -1.27 -12.46 12.60
C TYR A 67 -1.26 -13.94 13.06
N GLU A 68 -1.83 -14.20 14.22
CA GLU A 68 -1.94 -15.54 14.77
C GLU A 68 -3.33 -16.12 14.49
N ASN A 69 -4.37 -15.34 14.73
CA ASN A 69 -5.75 -15.71 14.51
C ASN A 69 -6.41 -14.75 13.51
N ARG A 70 -7.07 -15.33 12.51
CA ARG A 70 -7.78 -14.56 11.48
C ARG A 70 -8.98 -13.78 12.04
N GLU A 71 -9.67 -14.32 13.02
CA GLU A 71 -10.84 -13.67 13.63
C GLU A 71 -10.40 -12.43 14.40
N ASP A 72 -9.34 -12.53 15.19
CA ASP A 72 -8.77 -11.42 15.95
C ASP A 72 -8.30 -10.28 15.02
N LEU A 73 -7.66 -10.63 13.90
CA LEU A 73 -7.27 -9.67 12.88
C LEU A 73 -8.49 -8.92 12.32
N LEU A 74 -9.55 -9.65 11.97
CA LEU A 74 -10.76 -9.05 11.41
C LEU A 74 -11.49 -8.19 12.43
N ASP A 75 -11.54 -8.60 13.69
CA ASP A 75 -12.16 -7.82 14.77
C ASP A 75 -11.37 -6.56 15.09
N PHE A 76 -10.04 -6.65 15.08
CA PHE A 76 -9.20 -5.46 15.17
C PHE A 76 -9.48 -4.47 14.02
N LEU A 77 -9.54 -4.95 12.77
CA LEU A 77 -9.84 -4.11 11.62
C LEU A 77 -11.26 -3.50 11.69
N ARG A 78 -12.24 -4.24 12.16
CA ARG A 78 -13.60 -3.72 12.39
C ARG A 78 -13.60 -2.61 13.44
N SER A 79 -12.91 -2.82 14.57
CA SER A 79 -12.75 -1.83 15.62
C SER A 79 -12.05 -0.57 15.13
N LEU A 80 -10.94 -0.75 14.41
CA LEU A 80 -10.18 0.33 13.79
C LEU A 80 -11.06 1.14 12.82
N ASN A 81 -11.83 0.47 11.97
CA ASN A 81 -12.73 1.12 11.01
C ASN A 81 -13.87 1.89 11.68
N ARG A 82 -14.40 1.43 12.82
CA ARG A 82 -15.41 2.20 13.60
C ARG A 82 -14.85 3.52 14.09
N ARG A 83 -13.58 3.55 14.51
CA ARG A 83 -12.91 4.76 15.02
C ARG A 83 -12.45 5.70 13.91
N LEU A 84 -11.77 5.14 12.91
CA LEU A 84 -11.18 5.92 11.82
C LEU A 84 -12.19 6.31 10.73
N GLY A 85 -13.30 5.58 10.60
CA GLY A 85 -14.33 5.86 9.61
C GLY A 85 -14.92 7.25 9.75
N LYS A 86 -15.11 7.75 10.99
CA LYS A 86 -15.54 9.12 11.27
C LYS A 86 -14.53 10.18 10.79
N LYS A 87 -13.26 9.81 10.62
CA LYS A 87 -12.18 10.67 10.10
C LYS A 87 -11.93 10.46 8.60
N GLY A 88 -12.82 9.74 7.91
CA GLY A 88 -12.70 9.47 6.48
C GLY A 88 -11.55 8.51 6.12
N VAL A 89 -11.16 7.61 7.03
CA VAL A 89 -10.11 6.62 6.80
C VAL A 89 -10.68 5.23 6.97
N ARG A 90 -10.26 4.28 6.12
CA ARG A 90 -10.64 2.88 6.18
C ARG A 90 -9.43 1.96 6.04
N ALA A 91 -9.49 0.81 6.69
CA ALA A 91 -8.52 -0.26 6.57
C ALA A 91 -9.21 -1.53 6.06
N VAL A 92 -8.62 -2.17 5.05
CA VAL A 92 -9.14 -3.41 4.46
C VAL A 92 -8.01 -4.40 4.25
N PRO A 93 -8.25 -5.71 4.48
CA PRO A 93 -7.30 -6.74 4.12
C PRO A 93 -7.44 -7.04 2.62
N LEU A 94 -6.40 -6.81 1.84
CA LEU A 94 -6.37 -7.13 0.42
C LEU A 94 -6.05 -8.59 0.17
N ARG A 95 -5.13 -9.15 0.97
CA ARG A 95 -4.73 -10.55 0.91
C ARG A 95 -4.42 -11.07 2.30
N ILE A 96 -4.91 -12.25 2.64
CA ILE A 96 -4.62 -12.96 3.89
C ILE A 96 -4.00 -14.31 3.47
N ARG A 97 -2.78 -14.57 3.87
CA ARG A 97 -2.06 -15.85 3.75
C ARG A 97 -1.89 -16.47 5.14
N GLN A 98 -1.29 -17.66 5.23
CA GLN A 98 -1.23 -18.45 6.47
C GLN A 98 -0.65 -17.70 7.69
N ASP A 99 0.32 -16.81 7.47
CA ASP A 99 1.08 -16.15 8.54
C ASP A 99 1.07 -14.62 8.44
N ARG A 100 0.63 -14.06 7.31
CA ARG A 100 0.67 -12.62 7.03
C ARG A 100 -0.57 -12.12 6.31
N ALA A 101 -1.03 -10.95 6.73
CA ALA A 101 -2.08 -10.21 6.04
C ALA A 101 -1.52 -8.96 5.40
N LEU A 102 -1.91 -8.71 4.15
CA LEU A 102 -1.63 -7.47 3.43
C LEU A 102 -2.78 -6.51 3.68
N ILE A 103 -2.51 -5.45 4.43
CA ILE A 103 -3.49 -4.45 4.86
C ILE A 103 -3.29 -3.18 4.05
N TYR A 104 -4.40 -2.65 3.55
CA TYR A 104 -4.46 -1.36 2.88
C TYR A 104 -5.28 -0.40 3.73
N LEU A 105 -4.64 0.67 4.19
CA LEU A 105 -5.28 1.77 4.91
C LEU A 105 -5.35 2.97 3.97
N TYR A 106 -6.55 3.53 3.79
CA TYR A 106 -6.79 4.53 2.74
C TYR A 106 -7.91 5.51 3.09
N ARG A 107 -7.97 6.61 2.33
CA ARG A 107 -9.02 7.61 2.36
C ARG A 107 -9.95 7.43 1.14
N PRO A 108 -11.17 6.90 1.32
CA PRO A 108 -12.08 6.60 0.22
C PRO A 108 -12.33 7.77 -0.73
N ALA A 109 -12.59 8.96 -0.20
CA ALA A 109 -12.86 10.14 -1.02
C ALA A 109 -11.65 10.57 -1.86
N ARG A 110 -10.43 10.42 -1.33
CA ARG A 110 -9.21 10.69 -2.10
C ARG A 110 -8.97 9.62 -3.15
N LEU A 111 -9.12 8.36 -2.79
CA LEU A 111 -8.97 7.24 -3.73
C LEU A 111 -9.92 7.40 -4.92
N GLU A 112 -11.17 7.78 -4.66
CA GLU A 112 -12.14 8.06 -5.72
C GLU A 112 -11.63 9.14 -6.66
N LYS A 113 -11.16 10.26 -6.10
CA LYS A 113 -10.63 11.39 -6.87
C LYS A 113 -9.39 10.99 -7.68
N ASP A 114 -8.42 10.31 -7.06
CA ASP A 114 -7.16 9.93 -7.72
C ASP A 114 -7.40 8.97 -8.89
N LEU A 115 -8.26 7.97 -8.70
CA LEU A 115 -8.57 7.00 -9.75
C LEU A 115 -9.52 7.51 -10.83
N SER A 116 -10.16 8.66 -10.64
CA SER A 116 -11.06 9.28 -11.63
C SER A 116 -10.32 10.18 -12.63
N CYS A 117 -8.99 10.32 -12.54
CA CYS A 117 -8.25 11.05 -13.55
C CYS A 117 -8.14 10.25 -14.85
N ALA A 118 -8.17 10.92 -16.01
CA ALA A 118 -8.19 10.26 -17.31
C ALA A 118 -6.97 9.33 -17.55
N SER A 119 -5.79 9.75 -17.10
CA SER A 119 -4.57 8.92 -17.20
C SER A 119 -4.64 7.67 -16.31
N CYS A 120 -5.19 7.78 -15.10
CA CYS A 120 -5.42 6.63 -14.23
C CYS A 120 -6.46 5.66 -14.81
N GLU A 121 -7.57 6.18 -15.34
CA GLU A 121 -8.62 5.36 -15.96
C GLU A 121 -8.08 4.62 -17.19
N ALA A 122 -7.31 5.29 -18.04
CA ALA A 122 -6.69 4.68 -19.20
C ALA A 122 -5.75 3.54 -18.79
N LEU A 123 -4.83 3.81 -17.86
CA LEU A 123 -3.87 2.82 -17.40
C LEU A 123 -4.56 1.64 -16.69
N LEU A 124 -5.54 1.88 -15.85
CA LEU A 124 -6.31 0.82 -15.20
C LEU A 124 -7.09 -0.03 -16.21
N SER A 125 -7.61 0.58 -17.28
CA SER A 125 -8.32 -0.13 -18.35
C SER A 125 -7.41 -1.13 -19.07
N GLU A 126 -6.13 -0.81 -19.31
CA GLU A 126 -5.14 -1.72 -19.88
C GLU A 126 -4.96 -2.98 -19.03
N PHE A 127 -5.10 -2.87 -17.71
CA PHE A 127 -5.07 -4.00 -16.77
C PHE A 127 -6.44 -4.66 -16.53
N GLY A 128 -7.46 -4.31 -17.35
CA GLY A 128 -8.78 -4.90 -17.28
C GLY A 128 -9.63 -4.41 -16.09
N TYR A 129 -9.33 -3.23 -15.53
CA TYR A 129 -10.17 -2.59 -14.53
C TYR A 129 -11.32 -1.84 -15.22
N ASN A 130 -12.30 -2.56 -15.72
CA ASN A 130 -13.50 -1.98 -16.31
C ASN A 130 -14.48 -1.53 -15.21
N CYS A 131 -13.99 -0.76 -14.26
CA CYS A 131 -14.76 -0.33 -13.10
C CYS A 131 -14.64 1.19 -12.93
N ARG A 132 -15.78 1.85 -12.79
CA ARG A 132 -15.83 3.24 -12.35
C ARG A 132 -15.98 3.27 -10.84
N GLY A 133 -15.15 4.10 -10.19
CA GLY A 133 -15.19 4.31 -8.75
C GLY A 133 -14.17 3.48 -7.96
N GLY A 134 -13.53 4.13 -7.00
CA GLY A 134 -12.43 3.60 -6.22
C GLY A 134 -12.74 2.29 -5.49
N SER A 135 -13.96 2.14 -4.97
CA SER A 135 -14.38 0.92 -4.24
C SER A 135 -14.44 -0.31 -5.16
N ARG A 136 -14.91 -0.14 -6.41
CA ARG A 136 -14.98 -1.24 -7.37
C ARG A 136 -13.59 -1.63 -7.85
N CYS A 137 -12.75 -0.64 -8.15
CA CYS A 137 -11.36 -0.86 -8.52
C CYS A 137 -10.60 -1.55 -7.40
N LEU A 138 -10.82 -1.17 -6.13
CA LEU A 138 -10.21 -1.82 -4.97
C LEU A 138 -10.64 -3.29 -4.83
N THR A 139 -11.90 -3.60 -5.09
CA THR A 139 -12.40 -4.99 -5.10
C THR A 139 -11.71 -5.81 -6.20
N ARG A 140 -11.50 -5.22 -7.38
CA ARG A 140 -10.79 -5.87 -8.48
C ARG A 140 -9.32 -6.12 -8.12
N LEU A 141 -8.64 -5.12 -7.53
CA LEU A 141 -7.27 -5.24 -7.03
C LEU A 141 -7.15 -6.38 -6.01
N ALA A 142 -8.04 -6.43 -5.02
CA ALA A 142 -8.05 -7.48 -4.01
C ALA A 142 -8.23 -8.89 -4.63
N ARG A 143 -9.05 -9.00 -5.69
CA ARG A 143 -9.23 -10.26 -6.43
C ARG A 143 -7.95 -10.66 -7.17
N ARG A 144 -7.30 -9.72 -7.86
CA ARG A 144 -6.02 -9.98 -8.55
C ARG A 144 -4.95 -10.44 -7.59
N LEU A 145 -4.77 -9.74 -6.46
CA LEU A 145 -3.83 -10.10 -5.41
C LEU A 145 -4.04 -11.51 -4.83
N LYS A 146 -5.27 -12.02 -4.86
CA LYS A 146 -5.59 -13.39 -4.42
C LYS A 146 -5.30 -14.44 -5.48
N GLN A 147 -5.50 -14.11 -6.76
CA GLN A 147 -5.44 -15.03 -7.88
C GLN A 147 -4.05 -15.15 -8.51
N GLN A 148 -3.25 -14.08 -8.43
CA GLN A 148 -1.93 -14.00 -9.05
C GLN A 148 -0.83 -14.16 -8.00
N GLU A 149 0.23 -14.87 -8.36
CA GLU A 149 1.44 -14.95 -7.51
C GLU A 149 2.24 -13.66 -7.60
N ASP A 150 2.33 -13.10 -8.79
CA ASP A 150 3.01 -11.84 -9.04
C ASP A 150 2.24 -10.66 -8.43
N PHE A 151 3.01 -9.72 -7.92
CA PHE A 151 2.46 -8.53 -7.29
C PHE A 151 2.00 -7.52 -8.36
N PRO A 152 0.71 -7.10 -8.36
CA PRO A 152 0.19 -6.18 -9.38
C PRO A 152 0.81 -4.79 -9.19
N HIS A 153 1.69 -4.39 -10.09
CA HIS A 153 2.44 -3.12 -9.98
C HIS A 153 1.57 -1.88 -10.18
N GLU A 154 0.41 -2.00 -10.85
CA GLU A 154 -0.59 -0.95 -10.95
C GLU A 154 -1.16 -0.51 -9.58
N ILE A 155 -0.85 -1.24 -8.51
CA ILE A 155 -1.17 -0.84 -7.12
C ILE A 155 -0.57 0.53 -6.76
N GLY A 156 0.47 0.97 -7.46
CA GLY A 156 1.04 2.30 -7.31
C GLY A 156 0.00 3.41 -7.41
N LEU A 157 -0.99 3.27 -8.32
CA LEU A 157 -2.09 4.23 -8.46
C LEU A 157 -2.94 4.32 -7.19
N PHE A 158 -3.15 3.21 -6.49
CA PHE A 158 -3.87 3.17 -5.21
C PHE A 158 -3.06 3.75 -4.05
N LEU A 159 -1.75 3.92 -4.24
CA LEU A 159 -0.82 4.49 -3.27
C LEU A 159 -0.51 5.97 -3.55
N SER A 160 -1.25 6.64 -4.45
CA SER A 160 -1.02 8.03 -4.89
C SER A 160 0.28 8.25 -5.64
N TYR A 161 0.81 7.25 -6.31
CA TYR A 161 1.93 7.50 -7.23
C TYR A 161 1.40 8.12 -8.53
N PRO A 162 2.13 9.06 -9.13
CA PRO A 162 1.76 9.64 -10.41
C PRO A 162 1.54 8.54 -11.47
N PRO A 163 0.49 8.62 -12.30
CA PRO A 163 0.24 7.61 -13.33
C PRO A 163 1.40 7.42 -14.29
N GLU A 164 2.13 8.49 -14.59
CA GLU A 164 3.30 8.53 -15.45
C GLU A 164 4.43 7.69 -14.87
N ASP A 165 4.65 7.78 -13.55
CA ASP A 165 5.67 7.01 -12.86
C ASP A 165 5.31 5.53 -12.77
N VAL A 166 4.03 5.23 -12.52
CA VAL A 166 3.53 3.85 -12.55
C VAL A 166 3.69 3.25 -13.93
N LYS A 167 3.37 4.00 -14.98
CA LYS A 167 3.55 3.58 -16.36
C LYS A 167 5.02 3.39 -16.72
N GLY A 168 5.88 4.34 -16.36
CA GLY A 168 7.33 4.24 -16.58
C GLY A 168 7.93 3.00 -15.91
N PHE A 169 7.47 2.68 -14.68
CA PHE A 169 7.88 1.47 -13.97
C PHE A 169 7.43 0.19 -14.70
N LEU A 170 6.20 0.13 -15.18
CA LEU A 170 5.64 -1.02 -15.92
C LEU A 170 6.33 -1.24 -17.28
N GLU A 171 6.71 -0.17 -17.94
CA GLU A 171 7.43 -0.19 -19.22
C GLU A 171 8.94 -0.40 -19.06
N HIS A 172 9.43 -0.60 -17.84
CA HIS A 172 10.85 -0.77 -17.51
C HIS A 172 11.74 0.38 -18.02
N LYS A 173 11.22 1.60 -18.08
CA LYS A 173 11.99 2.78 -18.46
C LYS A 173 13.13 3.05 -17.47
N PRO A 174 14.23 3.68 -17.89
CA PRO A 174 15.22 4.18 -16.95
C PRO A 174 14.59 5.26 -16.06
N CYS A 175 14.70 5.12 -14.73
CA CYS A 175 14.24 6.15 -13.82
C CYS A 175 15.20 7.34 -13.83
N LYS A 176 14.64 8.56 -13.75
CA LYS A 176 15.43 9.81 -13.70
C LYS A 176 16.03 10.02 -12.33
N CYS A 177 15.25 9.80 -11.28
CA CYS A 177 15.75 9.87 -9.92
C CYS A 177 15.03 8.86 -9.00
N VAL A 178 15.61 8.62 -7.85
CA VAL A 178 15.07 7.72 -6.82
C VAL A 178 14.93 8.50 -5.52
N GLY A 179 13.70 8.82 -5.16
CA GLY A 179 13.33 9.43 -3.88
C GLY A 179 12.54 8.46 -3.01
N CYS A 180 11.39 8.88 -2.53
CA CYS A 180 10.43 8.00 -1.83
C CYS A 180 9.85 6.91 -2.78
N TRP A 181 9.91 7.15 -4.08
CA TRP A 181 9.63 6.19 -5.16
C TRP A 181 10.55 6.51 -6.35
N LYS A 182 10.51 5.66 -7.39
CA LYS A 182 11.24 5.91 -8.63
C LYS A 182 10.45 6.89 -9.49
N VAL A 183 11.07 8.03 -9.84
CA VAL A 183 10.50 9.07 -10.70
C VAL A 183 10.94 8.83 -12.14
N TYR A 184 10.00 8.88 -13.07
CA TYR A 184 10.25 8.61 -14.48
C TYR A 184 10.03 9.84 -15.37
N GLU A 185 9.13 10.75 -15.00
CA GLU A 185 8.83 11.92 -15.83
C GLU A 185 9.05 13.26 -15.12
N ASN A 186 8.47 13.52 -13.97
CA ASN A 186 8.55 14.79 -13.26
C ASN A 186 9.40 14.68 -12.00
N GLU A 187 10.40 15.55 -11.87
CA GLU A 187 11.30 15.64 -10.71
C GLU A 187 10.83 16.62 -9.64
N GLU A 188 9.72 17.38 -9.88
CA GLU A 188 9.15 18.38 -8.98
C GLU A 188 8.23 17.77 -7.90
#